data_4a3752858168f77a0ee16273ecff6730
#
_entry.id   4a3752858168f77a0ee16273ecff6730
#
_cell.length_a   1.000
_cell.length_b   1.000
_cell.length_c   1.000
_cell.angle_alpha   90.00
_cell.angle_beta   90.00
_cell.angle_gamma   90.00
#
_symmetry.space_group_name_H-M   'P 1'
#
loop_
_entity.id
_entity.type
_entity.pdbx_description
1 polymer ?
#
loop_
_entity_poly.entity_id
_entity_poly.type
_entity_poly.pdbx_seq_one_letter_code
_entity_poly.pdbx_strand_id
1 'polypeptide(L)'
;MKIMQHPKSHLVKLNDGSTWQIFPGDIDLTLQWLPTTELRLFEINDEITSYALVNSDDGSSVRVRPLGERWPADKVKNILKSG
;
A
#
# COMPACT_ATOMS: atom_id res chain seq x y z
N MET A 1 -13.24 2.55 1.57
CA MET A 1 -12.51 2.23 2.82
C MET A 1 -11.68 3.43 3.25
N LYS A 2 -11.44 3.57 4.52
CA LYS A 2 -10.64 4.66 5.06
C LYS A 2 -9.54 4.11 5.96
N ILE A 3 -8.46 4.88 6.12
CA ILE A 3 -7.39 4.50 7.03
C ILE A 3 -7.89 4.69 8.46
N MET A 4 -7.85 3.62 9.24
CA MET A 4 -8.20 3.67 10.67
C MET A 4 -6.97 3.99 11.52
N GLN A 5 -5.83 3.37 11.18
CA GLN A 5 -4.57 3.55 11.86
C GLN A 5 -3.41 3.37 10.90
N HIS A 6 -2.32 4.04 11.20
CA HIS A 6 -1.05 3.87 10.50
C HIS A 6 0.00 3.48 11.55
N PRO A 7 -0.05 2.21 12.06
CA PRO A 7 0.73 1.82 13.23
C PRO A 7 2.24 1.93 13.02
N LYS A 8 2.68 1.73 11.78
CA LYS A 8 4.08 1.91 11.37
C LYS A 8 4.09 2.51 9.97
N SER A 9 5.21 3.09 9.56
CA SER A 9 5.30 3.73 8.24
C SER A 9 4.97 2.80 7.09
N HIS A 10 5.22 1.50 7.23
CA HIS A 10 4.99 0.50 6.18
C HIS A 10 3.72 -0.33 6.39
N LEU A 11 2.91 -0.01 7.41
CA LEU A 11 1.66 -0.72 7.69
C LEU A 11 0.51 0.26 7.75
N VAL A 12 -0.63 -0.15 7.22
CA VAL A 12 -1.87 0.62 7.31
C VAL A 12 -3.00 -0.31 7.71
N LYS A 13 -3.80 0.13 8.68
CA LYS A 13 -5.01 -0.57 9.10
C LYS A 13 -6.21 0.19 8.58
N LEU A 14 -7.07 -0.51 7.85
CA LEU A 14 -8.28 0.06 7.26
C LEU A 14 -9.48 -0.12 8.19
N ASN A 15 -10.51 0.67 7.97
CA ASN A 15 -11.70 0.65 8.82
C ASN A 15 -12.58 -0.61 8.63
N ASP A 16 -12.25 -1.47 7.69
CA ASP A 16 -12.88 -2.79 7.56
C ASP A 16 -12.20 -3.86 8.43
N GLY A 17 -11.17 -3.48 9.18
CA GLY A 17 -10.42 -4.38 10.06
C GLY A 17 -9.20 -5.02 9.44
N SER A 18 -8.97 -4.82 8.15
CA SER A 18 -7.79 -5.39 7.47
C SER A 18 -6.54 -4.56 7.70
N THR A 19 -5.39 -5.21 7.73
CA THR A 19 -4.09 -4.56 7.84
C THR A 19 -3.25 -4.95 6.62
N TRP A 20 -2.61 -3.97 6.02
CA TRP A 20 -1.86 -4.14 4.79
C TRP A 20 -0.44 -3.62 4.92
N GLN A 21 0.50 -4.32 4.27
CA GLN A 21 1.87 -3.87 4.12
C GLN A 21 1.95 -2.97 2.88
N ILE A 22 2.64 -1.84 3.02
CA ILE A 22 2.83 -0.89 1.92
C ILE A 22 4.18 -1.15 1.28
N PHE A 23 4.23 -1.18 -0.06
CA PHE A 23 5.49 -1.31 -0.79
C PHE A 23 6.45 -0.20 -0.38
N PRO A 24 7.72 -0.53 -0.06
CA PRO A 24 8.66 0.48 0.47
C PRO A 24 8.82 1.73 -0.38
N GLY A 25 8.78 1.60 -1.70
CA GLY A 25 8.89 2.75 -2.60
C GLY A 25 7.67 3.67 -2.61
N ASP A 26 6.55 3.23 -2.03
CA ASP A 26 5.29 3.98 -2.05
C ASP A 26 4.91 4.54 -0.68
N ILE A 27 5.74 4.33 0.34
CA ILE A 27 5.44 4.75 1.73
C ILE A 27 5.17 6.26 1.83
N ASP A 28 5.96 7.06 1.13
CA ASP A 28 5.83 8.52 1.19
C ASP A 28 4.44 8.99 0.74
N LEU A 29 3.83 8.29 -0.21
CA LEU A 29 2.49 8.63 -0.67
C LEU A 29 1.45 8.42 0.42
N THR A 30 1.51 7.30 1.13
CA THR A 30 0.55 7.00 2.19
C THR A 30 0.66 7.93 3.37
N LEU A 31 1.86 8.40 3.69
CA LEU A 31 2.06 9.33 4.79
C LEU A 31 1.41 10.70 4.52
N GLN A 32 1.15 11.01 3.25
CA GLN A 32 0.48 12.25 2.87
C GLN A 32 -1.04 12.14 2.83
N TRP A 33 -1.59 10.91 2.89
CA TRP A 33 -3.02 10.69 2.84
C TRP A 33 -3.68 11.05 4.15
N LEU A 34 -4.84 11.70 4.07
CA LEU A 34 -5.62 12.07 5.25
C LEU A 34 -6.44 10.87 5.75
N PRO A 35 -6.71 10.78 7.06
CA PRO A 35 -7.55 9.71 7.59
C PRO A 35 -8.97 9.69 7.02
N THR A 36 -9.44 10.82 6.52
CA THR A 36 -10.77 10.95 5.91
C THR A 36 -10.81 10.57 4.44
N THR A 37 -9.66 10.28 3.85
CA THR A 37 -9.56 9.94 2.43
C THR A 37 -10.26 8.61 2.13
N GLU A 38 -11.10 8.61 1.11
CA GLU A 38 -11.74 7.38 0.64
C GLU A 38 -10.74 6.57 -0.19
N LEU A 39 -10.56 5.31 0.19
CA LEU A 39 -9.65 4.39 -0.47
C LEU A 39 -10.41 3.23 -1.09
N ARG A 40 -9.87 2.69 -2.18
CA ARG A 40 -10.38 1.47 -2.81
C ARG A 40 -9.26 0.47 -2.97
N LEU A 41 -9.57 -0.79 -2.71
CA LEU A 41 -8.64 -1.90 -2.89
C LEU A 41 -8.94 -2.55 -4.24
N PHE A 42 -7.90 -2.63 -5.09
CA PHE A 42 -8.01 -3.26 -6.40
C PHE A 42 -7.06 -4.45 -6.51
N GLU A 43 -7.50 -5.48 -7.21
CA GLU A 43 -6.61 -6.52 -7.67
C GLU A 43 -5.85 -5.99 -8.88
N ILE A 44 -4.53 -6.20 -8.89
CA ILE A 44 -3.65 -5.79 -9.99
C ILE A 44 -2.79 -6.98 -10.40
N ASN A 45 -2.18 -6.88 -11.57
CA ASN A 45 -1.25 -7.88 -12.05
C ASN A 45 0.15 -7.27 -12.11
N ASP A 46 0.75 -7.09 -10.94
CA ASP A 46 2.07 -6.49 -10.80
C ASP A 46 3.09 -7.57 -10.42
N GLU A 47 4.38 -7.31 -10.70
CA GLU A 47 5.46 -8.26 -10.42
C GLU A 47 5.61 -8.57 -8.94
N ILE A 48 5.29 -7.62 -8.07
CA ILE A 48 5.57 -7.73 -6.64
C ILE A 48 4.35 -7.95 -5.79
N THR A 49 3.15 -7.72 -6.31
CA THR A 49 1.92 -7.89 -5.54
C THR A 49 0.72 -7.99 -6.45
N SER A 50 -0.37 -8.54 -5.90
CA SER A 50 -1.66 -8.63 -6.59
C SER A 50 -2.65 -7.58 -6.17
N TYR A 51 -2.25 -6.61 -5.33
CA TYR A 51 -3.18 -5.62 -4.78
C TYR A 51 -2.60 -4.22 -4.77
N ALA A 52 -3.49 -3.23 -4.94
CA ALA A 52 -3.16 -1.83 -4.79
C ALA A 52 -4.28 -1.10 -4.04
N LEU A 53 -3.90 -0.14 -3.19
CA LEU A 53 -4.84 0.81 -2.60
C LEU A 53 -4.82 2.09 -3.45
N VAL A 54 -6.00 2.57 -3.81
CA VAL A 54 -6.15 3.77 -4.63
C VAL A 54 -6.87 4.85 -3.83
N ASN A 55 -6.28 6.03 -3.82
CA ASN A 55 -6.89 7.23 -3.24
C ASN A 55 -7.88 7.78 -4.25
N SER A 56 -9.17 7.73 -3.92
CA SER A 56 -10.24 8.15 -4.82
C SER A 56 -10.27 9.66 -5.05
N ASP A 57 -9.65 10.44 -4.18
CA ASP A 57 -9.67 11.90 -4.29
C ASP A 57 -8.71 12.42 -5.36
N ASP A 58 -7.53 11.83 -5.47
CA ASP A 58 -6.50 12.29 -6.40
C ASP A 58 -6.01 11.25 -7.40
N GLY A 59 -6.49 10.01 -7.29
CA GLY A 59 -6.11 8.93 -8.18
C GLY A 59 -4.73 8.32 -7.90
N SER A 60 -4.04 8.75 -6.85
CA SER A 60 -2.76 8.14 -6.48
C SER A 60 -2.97 6.72 -5.98
N SER A 61 -1.98 5.87 -6.14
CA SER A 61 -2.07 4.47 -5.71
C SER A 61 -0.77 4.00 -5.10
N VAL A 62 -0.88 3.03 -4.20
CA VAL A 62 0.26 2.35 -3.59
C VAL A 62 0.07 0.85 -3.69
N ARG A 63 1.17 0.14 -3.87
CA ARG A 63 1.16 -1.32 -3.91
C ARG A 63 1.15 -1.85 -2.48
N VAL A 64 0.30 -2.85 -2.23
CA VAL A 64 0.13 -3.40 -0.88
C VAL A 64 0.09 -4.92 -0.93
N ARG A 65 0.41 -5.54 0.21
CA ARG A 65 0.26 -6.97 0.44
C ARG A 65 -0.44 -7.21 1.76
N PRO A 66 -1.18 -8.31 1.90
CA PRO A 66 -1.76 -8.69 3.19
C PRO A 66 -0.68 -8.83 4.27
N LEU A 67 -1.04 -8.47 5.51
CA LEU A 67 -0.15 -8.69 6.64
C LEU A 67 0.20 -10.17 6.75
N GLY A 68 1.50 -10.46 6.94
CA GLY A 68 1.99 -11.84 7.03
C GLY A 68 2.56 -12.40 5.74
N GLU A 69 2.27 -11.79 4.58
CA GLU A 69 2.90 -12.19 3.32
C GLU A 69 4.24 -11.49 3.17
N ARG A 70 5.18 -12.17 2.50
CA ARG A 70 6.51 -11.62 2.26
C ARG A 70 6.59 -10.99 0.88
N TRP A 71 7.28 -9.87 0.79
CA TRP A 71 7.63 -9.26 -0.49
C TRP A 71 8.67 -10.12 -1.21
N PRO A 72 8.58 -10.25 -2.54
CA PRO A 72 9.62 -10.96 -3.30
C PRO A 72 10.90 -10.12 -3.32
N ALA A 73 11.83 -10.42 -2.42
CA ALA A 73 12.99 -9.58 -2.13
C ALA A 73 13.82 -9.22 -3.37
N ASP A 74 14.05 -10.17 -4.26
CA ASP A 74 14.85 -9.92 -5.47
C ASP A 74 14.17 -8.90 -6.39
N LYS A 75 12.88 -9.02 -6.58
CA LYS A 75 12.10 -8.09 -7.43
C LYS A 75 12.00 -6.71 -6.80
N VAL A 76 11.79 -6.65 -5.49
CA VAL A 76 11.75 -5.38 -4.77
C VAL A 76 13.08 -4.66 -4.87
N LYS A 77 14.19 -5.36 -4.66
CA LYS A 77 15.52 -4.78 -4.78
C LYS A 77 15.79 -4.23 -6.17
N ASN A 78 15.38 -4.95 -7.20
CA ASN A 78 15.56 -4.50 -8.58
C ASN A 78 14.77 -3.22 -8.87
N ILE A 79 13.54 -3.14 -8.39
CA ILE A 79 12.70 -1.96 -8.58
C ILE A 79 13.28 -0.75 -7.83
N LEU A 80 13.70 -0.93 -6.59
CA LEU A 80 14.27 0.16 -5.79
C LEU A 80 15.61 0.62 -6.35
N LYS A 81 16.40 -0.29 -6.94
CA LYS A 81 17.66 0.04 -7.57
C LYS A 81 17.50 0.87 -8.84
N SER A 82 16.45 0.58 -9.58
CA SER A 82 16.17 1.26 -10.87
C SER A 82 15.49 2.60 -10.69
N GLY A 83 14.88 2.78 -9.57
CA GLY A 83 14.15 3.99 -9.24
C GLY A 83 14.95 4.92 -8.38
#